data_a337a22fa00c4ac6c6484804baf70aeb
#
_entry.id   a337a22fa00c4ac6c6484804baf70aeb
#
_cell.length_a   1.000
_cell.length_b   1.000
_cell.length_c   1.000
_cell.angle_alpha   90.00
_cell.angle_beta   90.00
_cell.angle_gamma   90.00
#
_symmetry.space_group_name_H-M   'P 1'
#
loop_
_entity.id
_entity.type
_entity.pdbx_description
1 polymer ?
#
loop_
_entity_poly.entity_id
_entity_poly.type
_entity_poly.pdbx_seq_one_letter_code
_entity_poly.pdbx_strand_id
1 'polypeptide(L)'
;MNRRQFLLGLGATAVAVGSGSQYLLDEGLKNPCLSEIPDAILQHPLYQKIWADLNPEQVWDCHAHMVGVGDTDSGIWVNPASFSWKYPVRHIQLQFYLNAACVADKTPIDTAFTERLLHLYDVFPSGAKMMLMAFEHHYDAQGQKDLDKTTLHVPNDTVAKFAKAHPERFEWIASVHPYRADAVDELSRCIDM
;
A
#
# COMPACT_ATOMS: atom_id res chain seq x y z
N MET A 1 43.89 -26.30 1.84
CA MET A 1 42.52 -26.52 1.28
C MET A 1 42.72 -26.74 -0.23
N ASN A 2 42.32 -27.89 -0.76
CA ASN A 2 42.45 -28.12 -2.18
C ASN A 2 41.29 -27.47 -2.96
N ARG A 3 41.44 -27.28 -4.28
CA ARG A 3 40.48 -26.62 -5.16
C ARG A 3 39.05 -27.26 -5.06
N ARG A 4 38.97 -28.55 -4.87
CA ARG A 4 37.70 -29.28 -4.73
C ARG A 4 37.00 -28.98 -3.41
N GLN A 5 37.73 -28.86 -2.30
CA GLN A 5 37.16 -28.48 -1.01
C GLN A 5 36.71 -27.03 -0.99
N PHE A 6 37.43 -26.16 -1.70
CA PHE A 6 37.01 -24.76 -1.87
C PHE A 6 35.71 -24.63 -2.68
N LEU A 7 35.61 -25.35 -3.80
CA LEU A 7 34.39 -25.35 -4.64
C LEU A 7 33.19 -25.97 -3.92
N LEU A 8 33.40 -27.06 -3.14
CA LEU A 8 32.34 -27.64 -2.33
C LEU A 8 31.89 -26.71 -1.20
N GLY A 9 32.82 -25.99 -0.58
CA GLY A 9 32.51 -24.97 0.43
C GLY A 9 31.71 -23.83 -0.15
N LEU A 10 32.08 -23.30 -1.33
CA LEU A 10 31.33 -22.25 -2.03
C LEU A 10 29.92 -22.72 -2.42
N GLY A 11 29.80 -23.96 -2.93
CA GLY A 11 28.49 -24.53 -3.28
C GLY A 11 27.58 -24.68 -2.06
N ALA A 12 28.10 -25.20 -0.95
CA ALA A 12 27.34 -25.35 0.29
C ALA A 12 26.92 -24.00 0.88
N THR A 13 27.79 -22.98 0.82
CA THR A 13 27.46 -21.62 1.28
C THR A 13 26.38 -20.98 0.39
N ALA A 14 26.49 -21.14 -0.94
CA ALA A 14 25.49 -20.60 -1.87
C ALA A 14 24.11 -21.26 -1.67
N VAL A 15 24.05 -22.56 -1.41
CA VAL A 15 22.79 -23.26 -1.10
C VAL A 15 22.23 -22.82 0.25
N ALA A 16 23.06 -22.67 1.28
CA ALA A 16 22.63 -22.23 2.61
C ALA A 16 22.11 -20.77 2.60
N VAL A 17 22.79 -19.89 1.85
CA VAL A 17 22.33 -18.50 1.68
C VAL A 17 21.06 -18.47 0.85
N GLY A 18 20.95 -19.26 -0.23
CA GLY A 18 19.78 -19.32 -1.09
C GLY A 18 18.54 -19.85 -0.35
N SER A 19 18.67 -20.96 0.36
CA SER A 19 17.55 -21.53 1.15
C SER A 19 17.19 -20.67 2.36
N GLY A 20 18.17 -20.06 3.02
CA GLY A 20 17.91 -19.13 4.13
C GLY A 20 17.22 -17.86 3.67
N SER A 21 17.61 -17.29 2.50
CA SER A 21 16.95 -16.12 1.93
C SER A 21 15.53 -16.43 1.45
N GLN A 22 15.32 -17.63 0.88
CA GLN A 22 14.00 -18.06 0.44
C GLN A 22 13.07 -18.30 1.62
N TYR A 23 13.56 -18.94 2.69
CA TYR A 23 12.82 -19.10 3.94
C TYR A 23 12.44 -17.75 4.58
N LEU A 24 13.37 -16.79 4.63
CA LEU A 24 13.09 -15.44 5.13
C LEU A 24 12.07 -14.69 4.28
N LEU A 25 12.08 -14.86 2.97
CA LEU A 25 11.12 -14.25 2.06
C LEU A 25 9.75 -14.93 2.14
N ASP A 26 9.73 -16.26 2.23
CA ASP A 26 8.49 -17.04 2.20
C ASP A 26 7.79 -17.11 3.56
N GLU A 27 8.55 -17.13 4.66
CA GLU A 27 8.00 -17.34 6.01
C GLU A 27 8.28 -16.18 6.97
N GLY A 28 9.45 -15.53 6.85
CA GLY A 28 9.89 -14.51 7.79
C GLY A 28 9.35 -13.12 7.49
N LEU A 29 9.09 -12.80 6.22
CA LEU A 29 8.59 -11.49 5.76
C LEU A 29 7.16 -11.56 5.22
N LYS A 30 6.58 -12.74 5.14
CA LYS A 30 5.24 -12.93 4.63
C LYS A 30 4.21 -12.52 5.68
N ASN A 31 3.32 -11.60 5.29
CA ASN A 31 2.14 -11.31 6.11
C ASN A 31 1.24 -12.57 6.11
N PRO A 32 0.79 -13.08 7.28
CA PRO A 32 -0.12 -14.21 7.33
C PRO A 32 -1.49 -13.93 6.71
N CYS A 33 -1.78 -12.69 6.40
CA CYS A 33 -2.98 -12.26 5.67
C CYS A 33 -4.27 -12.81 6.26
N LEU A 34 -4.43 -12.69 7.57
CA LEU A 34 -5.64 -13.08 8.25
C LEU A 34 -6.84 -12.35 7.64
N SER A 35 -7.87 -13.09 7.28
CA SER A 35 -9.12 -12.53 6.72
C SER A 35 -9.87 -11.70 7.76
N GLU A 36 -9.75 -12.11 9.02
CA GLU A 36 -10.41 -11.46 10.16
C GLU A 36 -9.38 -11.20 11.26
N ILE A 37 -9.60 -10.16 12.03
CA ILE A 37 -8.80 -9.93 13.24
C ILE A 37 -9.29 -10.90 14.30
N PRO A 38 -8.38 -11.70 14.90
CA PRO A 38 -8.78 -12.67 15.90
C PRO A 38 -9.52 -12.01 17.08
N ASP A 39 -10.62 -12.60 17.52
CA ASP A 39 -11.39 -12.15 18.67
C ASP A 39 -10.54 -11.92 19.92
N ALA A 40 -9.50 -12.74 20.11
CA ALA A 40 -8.55 -12.57 21.20
C ALA A 40 -7.85 -11.19 21.20
N ILE A 41 -7.70 -10.54 20.05
CA ILE A 41 -7.17 -9.17 19.95
C ILE A 41 -8.27 -8.17 20.28
N LEU A 42 -9.46 -8.32 19.72
CA LEU A 42 -10.57 -7.41 19.98
C LEU A 42 -11.04 -7.45 21.44
N GLN A 43 -10.95 -8.61 22.07
CA GLN A 43 -11.31 -8.81 23.50
C GLN A 43 -10.13 -8.55 24.46
N HIS A 44 -8.95 -8.25 23.93
CA HIS A 44 -7.79 -8.01 24.79
C HIS A 44 -7.99 -6.79 25.69
N PRO A 45 -7.70 -6.87 27.00
CA PRO A 45 -7.93 -5.77 27.93
C PRO A 45 -7.24 -4.45 27.52
N LEU A 46 -6.09 -4.52 26.87
CA LEU A 46 -5.40 -3.34 26.36
C LEU A 46 -6.17 -2.68 25.22
N TYR A 47 -6.71 -3.46 24.28
CA TYR A 47 -7.56 -2.94 23.19
C TYR A 47 -8.80 -2.23 23.75
N GLN A 48 -9.49 -2.88 24.68
CA GLN A 48 -10.68 -2.29 25.32
C GLN A 48 -10.31 -1.00 26.10
N LYS A 49 -9.19 -1.00 26.78
CA LYS A 49 -8.69 0.18 27.53
C LYS A 49 -8.36 1.37 26.60
N ILE A 50 -7.79 1.13 25.43
CA ILE A 50 -7.47 2.19 24.46
C ILE A 50 -8.75 2.95 24.06
N TRP A 51 -9.84 2.23 23.86
CA TRP A 51 -11.09 2.83 23.38
C TRP A 51 -12.01 3.34 24.51
N ALA A 52 -11.80 2.94 25.77
CA ALA A 52 -12.69 3.25 26.88
C ALA A 52 -12.83 4.76 27.15
N ASP A 53 -11.75 5.52 26.93
CA ASP A 53 -11.69 6.95 27.22
C ASP A 53 -11.70 7.82 25.93
N LEU A 54 -11.92 7.21 24.76
CA LEU A 54 -11.96 7.91 23.47
C LEU A 54 -13.39 8.01 22.95
N ASN A 55 -13.74 9.18 22.42
CA ASN A 55 -14.93 9.31 21.57
C ASN A 55 -14.53 8.89 20.13
N PRO A 56 -15.03 7.75 19.60
CA PRO A 56 -14.67 7.29 18.27
C PRO A 56 -14.90 8.32 17.18
N GLU A 57 -15.94 9.16 17.25
CA GLU A 57 -16.23 10.21 16.27
C GLU A 57 -15.13 11.28 16.16
N GLN A 58 -14.22 11.34 17.15
CA GLN A 58 -13.08 12.25 17.17
C GLN A 58 -11.78 11.55 16.81
N VAL A 59 -11.83 10.25 16.48
CA VAL A 59 -10.63 9.47 16.11
C VAL A 59 -10.52 9.39 14.60
N TRP A 60 -9.38 9.85 14.10
CA TRP A 60 -9.05 9.87 12.69
C TRP A 60 -7.69 9.24 12.44
N ASP A 61 -7.64 8.21 11.61
CA ASP A 61 -6.38 7.78 11.01
C ASP A 61 -6.09 8.69 9.82
N CYS A 62 -5.12 9.58 10.00
CA CYS A 62 -4.75 10.58 9.00
C CYS A 62 -3.64 10.10 8.05
N HIS A 63 -3.26 8.84 8.08
CA HIS A 63 -2.18 8.30 7.24
C HIS A 63 -2.53 6.95 6.63
N ALA A 64 -3.64 6.89 5.94
CA ALA A 64 -4.04 5.74 5.15
C ALA A 64 -3.88 6.03 3.65
N HIS A 65 -3.39 5.07 2.90
CA HIS A 65 -3.18 5.21 1.47
C HIS A 65 -4.10 4.26 0.71
N MET A 66 -4.67 4.75 -0.39
CA MET A 66 -5.18 3.87 -1.42
C MET A 66 -4.03 3.45 -2.32
N VAL A 67 -3.91 2.16 -2.59
CA VAL A 67 -2.91 1.61 -3.52
C VAL A 67 -3.56 0.59 -4.46
N GLY A 68 -2.85 0.26 -5.52
CA GLY A 68 -3.26 -0.72 -6.52
C GLY A 68 -2.18 -0.86 -7.58
N VAL A 69 -2.49 -1.54 -8.65
CA VAL A 69 -1.57 -1.75 -9.80
C VAL A 69 -2.15 -1.25 -11.13
N GLY A 70 -3.41 -0.79 -11.12
CA GLY A 70 -4.10 -0.32 -12.32
C GLY A 70 -4.61 -1.47 -13.19
N ASP A 71 -5.00 -2.59 -12.59
CA ASP A 71 -5.57 -3.76 -13.27
C ASP A 71 -7.10 -3.70 -13.37
N THR A 72 -7.67 -2.52 -13.04
CA THR A 72 -9.06 -2.15 -13.28
C THR A 72 -9.13 -0.76 -13.95
N ASP A 73 -10.35 -0.24 -14.17
CA ASP A 73 -10.56 1.13 -14.68
C ASP A 73 -10.38 2.21 -13.59
N SER A 74 -9.54 1.93 -12.59
CA SER A 74 -9.27 2.82 -11.45
C SER A 74 -8.46 4.07 -11.83
N GLY A 75 -7.72 4.01 -12.95
CA GLY A 75 -6.74 5.03 -13.32
C GLY A 75 -5.47 5.00 -12.47
N ILE A 76 -5.34 4.06 -11.54
CA ILE A 76 -4.09 3.83 -10.78
C ILE A 76 -2.99 3.45 -11.77
N TRP A 77 -1.80 3.97 -11.55
CA TRP A 77 -0.64 3.67 -12.38
C TRP A 77 0.58 3.33 -11.52
N VAL A 78 1.23 2.24 -11.85
CA VAL A 78 2.50 1.81 -11.23
C VAL A 78 3.58 1.81 -12.29
N ASN A 79 4.76 2.29 -11.94
CA ASN A 79 5.90 2.32 -12.85
C ASN A 79 6.17 0.91 -13.41
N PRO A 80 6.15 0.72 -14.75
CA PRO A 80 6.37 -0.59 -15.37
C PRO A 80 7.70 -1.26 -14.97
N ALA A 81 8.71 -0.48 -14.59
CA ALA A 81 9.96 -1.01 -14.06
C ALA A 81 9.77 -1.84 -12.79
N SER A 82 8.72 -1.57 -12.00
CA SER A 82 8.42 -2.32 -10.78
C SER A 82 7.96 -3.76 -11.05
N PHE A 83 7.51 -4.07 -12.27
CA PHE A 83 7.15 -5.42 -12.68
C PHE A 83 8.30 -6.21 -13.32
N SER A 84 9.47 -5.60 -13.46
CA SER A 84 10.59 -6.17 -14.21
C SER A 84 11.78 -6.50 -13.33
N TRP A 85 12.30 -7.73 -13.45
CA TRP A 85 13.56 -8.15 -12.84
C TRP A 85 14.81 -7.40 -13.36
N LYS A 86 14.68 -6.57 -14.41
CA LYS A 86 15.74 -5.64 -14.80
C LYS A 86 15.98 -4.57 -13.74
N TYR A 87 14.98 -4.31 -12.89
CA TYR A 87 15.03 -3.35 -11.79
C TYR A 87 14.72 -4.05 -10.46
N PRO A 88 15.60 -4.92 -9.97
CA PRO A 88 15.29 -5.86 -8.88
C PRO A 88 14.85 -5.16 -7.58
N VAL A 89 15.41 -3.99 -7.28
CA VAL A 89 15.01 -3.23 -6.08
C VAL A 89 13.56 -2.78 -6.17
N ARG A 90 13.14 -2.18 -7.30
CA ARG A 90 11.75 -1.75 -7.50
C ARG A 90 10.79 -2.94 -7.53
N HIS A 91 11.23 -4.04 -8.15
CA HIS A 91 10.42 -5.26 -8.21
C HIS A 91 10.18 -5.85 -6.81
N ILE A 92 11.22 -6.00 -6.00
CA ILE A 92 11.13 -6.51 -4.63
C ILE A 92 10.28 -5.56 -3.76
N GLN A 93 10.43 -4.24 -3.90
CA GLN A 93 9.60 -3.28 -3.19
C GLN A 93 8.11 -3.44 -3.52
N LEU A 94 7.76 -3.60 -4.80
CA LEU A 94 6.36 -3.83 -5.19
C LEU A 94 5.84 -5.12 -4.57
N GLN A 95 6.59 -6.24 -4.67
CA GLN A 95 6.18 -7.51 -4.06
C GLN A 95 6.00 -7.40 -2.55
N PHE A 96 6.89 -6.66 -1.88
CA PHE A 96 6.78 -6.40 -0.45
C PHE A 96 5.49 -5.63 -0.11
N TYR A 97 5.14 -4.58 -0.86
CA TYR A 97 3.91 -3.81 -0.63
C TYR A 97 2.66 -4.64 -0.90
N LEU A 98 2.62 -5.40 -1.99
CA LEU A 98 1.48 -6.26 -2.31
C LEU A 98 1.28 -7.36 -1.26
N ASN A 99 2.37 -7.96 -0.77
CA ASN A 99 2.33 -8.95 0.30
C ASN A 99 1.88 -8.31 1.64
N ALA A 100 2.41 -7.13 1.98
CA ALA A 100 2.00 -6.41 3.19
C ALA A 100 0.51 -6.03 3.17
N ALA A 101 0.00 -5.68 2.00
CA ALA A 101 -1.42 -5.40 1.78
C ALA A 101 -2.29 -6.67 1.64
N CYS A 102 -1.69 -7.87 1.63
CA CYS A 102 -2.39 -9.15 1.44
C CYS A 102 -3.12 -9.30 0.10
N VAL A 103 -2.58 -8.74 -0.95
CA VAL A 103 -3.18 -8.76 -2.29
C VAL A 103 -2.27 -9.34 -3.37
N ALA A 104 -1.08 -9.84 -2.99
CA ALA A 104 -0.07 -10.33 -3.93
C ALA A 104 -0.55 -11.51 -4.80
N ASP A 105 -1.48 -12.32 -4.30
CA ASP A 105 -2.07 -13.49 -4.95
C ASP A 105 -3.50 -13.24 -5.47
N LYS A 106 -3.97 -12.00 -5.44
CA LYS A 106 -5.34 -11.62 -5.84
C LYS A 106 -5.39 -11.07 -7.26
N THR A 107 -6.57 -11.13 -7.85
CA THR A 107 -6.87 -10.55 -9.18
C THR A 107 -8.37 -10.25 -9.28
N PRO A 108 -8.78 -9.01 -9.57
CA PRO A 108 -7.95 -7.81 -9.71
C PRO A 108 -7.37 -7.34 -8.37
N ILE A 109 -6.13 -6.87 -8.39
CA ILE A 109 -5.43 -6.36 -7.19
C ILE A 109 -6.12 -5.10 -6.65
N ASP A 110 -6.50 -4.17 -7.55
CA ASP A 110 -7.17 -2.93 -7.15
C ASP A 110 -8.46 -3.20 -6.36
N THR A 111 -9.27 -4.17 -6.81
CA THR A 111 -10.49 -4.57 -6.10
C THR A 111 -10.16 -5.22 -4.76
N ALA A 112 -9.23 -6.17 -4.76
CA ALA A 112 -8.84 -6.88 -3.55
C ALA A 112 -8.27 -5.93 -2.47
N PHE A 113 -7.56 -4.87 -2.90
CA PHE A 113 -7.05 -3.86 -1.97
C PHE A 113 -8.19 -3.06 -1.32
N THR A 114 -9.19 -2.64 -2.09
CA THR A 114 -10.33 -1.89 -1.53
C THR A 114 -11.16 -2.75 -0.58
N GLU A 115 -11.37 -4.02 -0.90
CA GLU A 115 -12.01 -4.99 0.00
C GLU A 115 -11.20 -5.18 1.28
N ARG A 116 -9.88 -5.31 1.18
CA ARG A 116 -8.99 -5.41 2.33
C ARG A 116 -9.04 -4.17 3.21
N LEU A 117 -9.11 -2.99 2.61
CA LEU A 117 -9.20 -1.72 3.33
C LEU A 117 -10.49 -1.63 4.14
N LEU A 118 -11.63 -2.06 3.56
CA LEU A 118 -12.90 -2.16 4.26
C LEU A 118 -12.83 -3.11 5.46
N HIS A 119 -12.22 -4.29 5.28
CA HIS A 119 -12.01 -5.26 6.36
C HIS A 119 -11.11 -4.70 7.49
N LEU A 120 -10.05 -3.98 7.15
CA LEU A 120 -9.18 -3.35 8.15
C LEU A 120 -9.92 -2.28 8.94
N TYR A 121 -10.87 -1.59 8.30
CA TYR A 121 -11.71 -0.62 8.99
C TYR A 121 -12.66 -1.28 10.00
N ASP A 122 -13.13 -2.50 9.76
CA ASP A 122 -14.10 -3.19 10.62
C ASP A 122 -13.62 -3.42 12.08
N VAL A 123 -12.29 -3.23 12.34
CA VAL A 123 -11.76 -3.27 13.71
C VAL A 123 -11.84 -1.95 14.45
N PHE A 124 -12.13 -0.86 13.75
CA PHE A 124 -12.32 0.44 14.40
C PHE A 124 -13.72 0.53 14.99
N PRO A 125 -13.89 1.15 16.15
CA PRO A 125 -15.23 1.44 16.68
C PRO A 125 -16.01 2.32 15.70
N SER A 126 -17.32 2.11 15.67
CA SER A 126 -18.22 2.93 14.85
C SER A 126 -18.04 4.42 15.14
N GLY A 127 -17.88 5.20 14.09
CA GLY A 127 -17.64 6.65 14.16
C GLY A 127 -16.20 7.07 13.91
N ALA A 128 -15.20 6.20 14.18
CA ALA A 128 -13.81 6.49 13.77
C ALA A 128 -13.69 6.50 12.25
N LYS A 129 -12.80 7.32 11.70
CA LYS A 129 -12.61 7.45 10.26
C LYS A 129 -11.15 7.32 9.83
N MET A 130 -10.92 6.98 8.58
CA MET A 130 -9.62 7.04 7.92
C MET A 130 -9.63 8.10 6.82
N MET A 131 -8.54 8.87 6.71
CA MET A 131 -8.30 9.80 5.62
C MET A 131 -7.42 9.13 4.56
N LEU A 132 -8.01 8.82 3.41
CA LEU A 132 -7.30 8.17 2.32
C LEU A 132 -6.54 9.18 1.47
N MET A 133 -5.25 8.97 1.30
CA MET A 133 -4.40 9.83 0.50
C MET A 133 -4.35 9.35 -0.94
N ALA A 134 -4.55 10.28 -1.89
CA ALA A 134 -4.18 10.10 -3.27
C ALA A 134 -2.66 10.22 -3.46
N PHE A 135 -2.14 9.78 -4.62
CA PHE A 135 -0.73 9.94 -4.98
C PHE A 135 -0.60 10.59 -6.34
N GLU A 136 0.01 11.76 -6.36
CA GLU A 136 0.29 12.46 -7.60
C GLU A 136 1.55 11.92 -8.29
N HIS A 137 1.64 12.12 -9.60
CA HIS A 137 2.88 11.94 -10.34
C HIS A 137 3.99 12.87 -9.83
N HIS A 138 5.23 12.46 -10.01
CA HIS A 138 6.35 13.39 -9.91
C HIS A 138 6.36 14.32 -11.13
N TYR A 139 6.62 15.61 -10.90
CA TYR A 139 6.77 16.62 -11.95
C TYR A 139 8.16 17.25 -11.88
N ASP A 140 8.73 17.56 -13.02
CA ASP A 140 9.96 18.34 -13.09
C ASP A 140 9.70 19.84 -12.87
N ALA A 141 10.79 20.64 -12.85
CA ALA A 141 10.71 22.07 -12.65
C ALA A 141 10.03 22.82 -13.83
N GLN A 142 9.81 22.17 -14.95
CA GLN A 142 9.10 22.67 -16.13
C GLN A 142 7.62 22.27 -16.13
N GLY A 143 7.15 21.58 -15.10
CA GLY A 143 5.77 21.14 -14.98
C GLY A 143 5.41 19.93 -15.83
N GLN A 144 6.42 19.19 -16.30
CA GLN A 144 6.20 17.97 -17.06
C GLN A 144 6.21 16.75 -16.13
N LYS A 145 5.34 15.76 -16.41
CA LYS A 145 5.32 14.50 -15.66
C LYS A 145 6.64 13.76 -15.86
N ASP A 146 7.32 13.45 -14.76
CA ASP A 146 8.51 12.61 -14.72
C ASP A 146 8.11 11.17 -14.35
N LEU A 147 7.80 10.37 -15.36
CA LEU A 147 7.36 8.99 -15.17
C LEU A 147 8.50 8.08 -14.68
N ASP A 148 9.76 8.44 -14.93
CA ASP A 148 10.91 7.65 -14.45
C ASP A 148 11.05 7.78 -12.93
N LYS A 149 10.72 8.94 -12.37
CA LYS A 149 10.73 9.18 -10.92
C LYS A 149 9.41 8.83 -10.25
N THR A 150 8.31 8.79 -10.99
CA THR A 150 7.03 8.33 -10.44
C THR A 150 7.08 6.83 -10.19
N THR A 151 6.79 6.41 -8.97
CA THR A 151 6.68 4.98 -8.61
C THR A 151 5.23 4.51 -8.68
N LEU A 152 4.33 5.32 -8.15
CA LEU A 152 2.89 5.07 -8.04
C LEU A 152 2.15 6.39 -8.30
N HIS A 153 1.03 6.31 -8.99
CA HIS A 153 0.03 7.38 -9.06
C HIS A 153 -1.34 6.80 -8.73
N VAL A 154 -2.04 7.47 -7.84
CA VAL A 154 -3.43 7.16 -7.49
C VAL A 154 -4.24 8.43 -7.70
N PRO A 155 -5.17 8.46 -8.68
CA PRO A 155 -5.94 9.66 -9.02
C PRO A 155 -6.77 10.18 -7.85
N ASN A 156 -6.88 11.49 -7.73
CA ASN A 156 -7.78 12.16 -6.79
C ASN A 156 -9.22 11.65 -6.96
N ASP A 157 -9.69 11.52 -8.20
CA ASP A 157 -11.04 11.05 -8.52
C ASP A 157 -11.33 9.65 -7.97
N THR A 158 -10.35 8.76 -8.06
CA THR A 158 -10.47 7.37 -7.59
C THR A 158 -10.64 7.32 -6.08
N VAL A 159 -9.81 8.06 -5.36
CA VAL A 159 -9.87 8.11 -3.89
C VAL A 159 -11.14 8.79 -3.42
N ALA A 160 -11.51 9.93 -4.02
CA ALA A 160 -12.73 10.66 -3.73
C ALA A 160 -13.98 9.80 -3.98
N LYS A 161 -14.04 9.10 -5.11
CA LYS A 161 -15.15 8.19 -5.43
C LYS A 161 -15.31 7.08 -4.39
N PHE A 162 -14.19 6.48 -3.96
CA PHE A 162 -14.23 5.43 -2.94
C PHE A 162 -14.66 5.97 -1.58
N ALA A 163 -14.11 7.09 -1.12
CA ALA A 163 -14.49 7.73 0.14
C ALA A 163 -15.97 8.13 0.15
N LYS A 164 -16.47 8.70 -0.93
CA LYS A 164 -17.88 9.05 -1.08
C LYS A 164 -18.84 7.86 -1.10
N ALA A 165 -18.37 6.68 -1.51
CA ALA A 165 -19.15 5.46 -1.45
C ALA A 165 -19.26 4.90 -0.01
N HIS A 166 -18.37 5.34 0.90
CA HIS A 166 -18.28 4.87 2.29
C HIS A 166 -18.06 6.04 3.26
N PRO A 167 -18.93 7.07 3.26
CA PRO A 167 -18.70 8.34 3.96
C PRO A 167 -18.69 8.20 5.49
N GLU A 168 -19.24 7.12 6.00
CA GLU A 168 -19.21 6.79 7.43
C GLU A 168 -17.84 6.27 7.90
N ARG A 169 -16.98 5.87 6.96
CA ARG A 169 -15.68 5.23 7.22
C ARG A 169 -14.50 6.05 6.75
N PHE A 170 -14.64 6.70 5.61
CA PHE A 170 -13.53 7.33 4.92
C PHE A 170 -13.81 8.78 4.59
N GLU A 171 -12.77 9.57 4.70
CA GLU A 171 -12.58 10.84 4.04
C GLU A 171 -11.37 10.72 3.11
N TRP A 172 -11.10 11.75 2.33
CA TRP A 172 -9.97 11.69 1.40
C TRP A 172 -9.14 12.96 1.43
N ILE A 173 -7.88 12.82 1.06
CA ILE A 173 -6.91 13.92 0.96
C ILE A 173 -6.42 13.96 -0.48
N ALA A 174 -6.62 15.12 -1.12
CA ALA A 174 -6.11 15.37 -2.45
C ALA A 174 -4.58 15.42 -2.46
N SER A 175 -3.99 14.88 -3.52
CA SER A 175 -2.58 15.02 -3.83
C SER A 175 -2.42 15.85 -5.09
N VAL A 176 -1.81 17.02 -4.97
CA VAL A 176 -1.56 17.93 -6.09
C VAL A 176 -0.12 18.40 -6.06
N HIS A 177 0.66 18.01 -7.05
CA HIS A 177 2.06 18.40 -7.12
C HIS A 177 2.18 19.90 -7.48
N PRO A 178 2.95 20.69 -6.72
CA PRO A 178 3.00 22.16 -6.91
C PRO A 178 3.60 22.59 -8.25
N TYR A 179 4.32 21.72 -8.94
CA TYR A 179 4.90 22.02 -10.26
C TYR A 179 3.98 21.65 -11.43
N ARG A 180 2.80 21.08 -11.20
CA ARG A 180 1.79 20.96 -12.25
C ARG A 180 1.44 22.33 -12.81
N ALA A 181 1.30 22.43 -14.13
CA ALA A 181 0.90 23.69 -14.77
C ALA A 181 -0.50 24.16 -14.33
N ASP A 182 -1.38 23.21 -14.00
CA ASP A 182 -2.77 23.40 -13.57
C ASP A 182 -2.97 23.13 -12.07
N ALA A 183 -1.93 23.25 -11.23
CA ALA A 183 -1.98 22.87 -9.82
C ALA A 183 -3.11 23.56 -9.03
N VAL A 184 -3.33 24.85 -9.27
CA VAL A 184 -4.39 25.63 -8.59
C VAL A 184 -5.77 25.21 -9.06
N ASP A 185 -5.94 24.99 -10.36
CA ASP A 185 -7.21 24.54 -10.94
C ASP A 185 -7.58 23.14 -10.45
N GLU A 186 -6.60 22.23 -10.43
CA GLU A 186 -6.80 20.88 -9.88
C GLU A 186 -7.14 20.91 -8.39
N LEU A 187 -6.45 21.74 -7.60
CA LEU A 187 -6.76 21.87 -6.18
C LEU A 187 -8.18 22.42 -5.98
N SER A 188 -8.57 23.45 -6.75
CA SER A 188 -9.93 24.01 -6.70
C SER A 188 -10.96 22.95 -7.09
N ARG A 189 -10.72 22.19 -8.15
CA ARG A 189 -11.57 21.08 -8.56
C ARG A 189 -11.74 20.03 -7.44
N CYS A 190 -10.66 19.70 -6.74
CA CYS A 190 -10.69 18.75 -5.63
C CYS A 190 -11.50 19.27 -4.42
N ILE A 191 -11.50 20.58 -4.18
CA ILE A 191 -12.30 21.20 -3.11
C ILE A 191 -13.80 21.12 -3.43
N ASP A 192 -14.14 21.21 -4.71
CA ASP A 192 -15.54 21.20 -5.17
C ASP A 192 -16.10 19.75 -5.32
N MET A 193 -15.26 18.74 -5.13
CA MET A 193 -15.64 17.32 -5.22
C MET A 193 -16.28 16.82 -3.94
#